data_4313cf927e39c6002143e2be9232f396
#
_entry.id   4313cf927e39c6002143e2be9232f396
#
_cell.length_a   1.000
_cell.length_b   1.000
_cell.length_c   1.000
_cell.angle_alpha   90.00
_cell.angle_beta   90.00
_cell.angle_gamma   90.00
#
_symmetry.space_group_name_H-M   'P 1'
#
loop_
_entity.id
_entity.type
_entity.pdbx_description
1 polymer ?
#
loop_
_entity_poly.entity_id
_entity_poly.type
_entity_poly.pdbx_seq_one_letter_code
_entity_poly.pdbx_strand_id
1 'polypeptide(L)'
;LTVVQILAVDLGTDMLPALALGTEPPDETIMDRPPRRRDERLLDGRTLVRAYVFLGFFESVAAPAGFFFVLWASGWKYGETTVATPLYREATAATFAGIVMAQVANVFLCRSETVSAFAVPLLRNRWLWAALATELALLAFIVFTPPGQALFGTAPVRLGAWLFILPFVVGMFGAEELRKLVARRRGRAR
;
A
#
# COMPACT_ATOMS: atom_id res chain seq x y z
N LEU A 1 3.99 5.20 15.03
CA LEU A 1 3.11 4.03 15.21
C LEU A 1 3.42 3.35 16.53
N THR A 2 2.39 2.82 17.20
CA THR A 2 2.54 1.93 18.36
C THR A 2 2.90 0.51 17.90
N VAL A 3 3.41 -0.32 18.83
CA VAL A 3 3.70 -1.75 18.51
C VAL A 3 2.46 -2.47 18.01
N VAL A 4 1.30 -2.22 18.61
CA VAL A 4 0.02 -2.84 18.20
C VAL A 4 -0.41 -2.39 16.81
N GLN A 5 -0.18 -1.11 16.46
CA GLN A 5 -0.43 -0.60 15.10
C GLN A 5 0.51 -1.24 14.07
N ILE A 6 1.79 -1.44 14.40
CA ILE A 6 2.75 -2.13 13.53
C ILE A 6 2.32 -3.58 13.28
N LEU A 7 1.96 -4.29 14.36
CA LEU A 7 1.43 -5.66 14.23
C LEU A 7 0.14 -5.71 13.39
N ALA A 8 -0.72 -4.69 13.48
CA ALA A 8 -1.91 -4.61 12.65
C ALA A 8 -1.57 -4.41 11.16
N VAL A 9 -0.52 -3.63 10.84
CA VAL A 9 -0.02 -3.53 9.47
C VAL A 9 0.49 -4.88 8.99
N ASP A 10 1.45 -5.47 9.71
CA ASP A 10 2.17 -6.66 9.25
C ASP A 10 1.26 -7.90 9.15
N LEU A 11 0.45 -8.16 10.19
CA LEU A 11 -0.37 -9.37 10.28
C LEU A 11 -1.80 -9.17 9.80
N GLY A 12 -2.33 -7.96 9.96
CA GLY A 12 -3.73 -7.66 9.65
C GLY A 12 -3.97 -7.19 8.23
N THR A 13 -3.12 -6.30 7.72
CA THR A 13 -3.36 -5.67 6.41
C THR A 13 -2.44 -6.19 5.31
N ASP A 14 -1.20 -6.59 5.59
CA ASP A 14 -0.24 -6.99 4.56
C ASP A 14 -0.35 -8.47 4.16
N MET A 15 -0.55 -9.36 5.13
CA MET A 15 -0.56 -10.81 4.88
C MET A 15 -1.69 -11.27 3.97
N LEU A 16 -2.92 -10.78 4.17
CA LEU A 16 -4.08 -11.27 3.42
C LEU A 16 -4.02 -10.91 1.94
N PRO A 17 -3.71 -9.65 1.55
CA PRO A 17 -3.47 -9.29 0.15
C PRO A 17 -2.32 -10.06 -0.49
N ALA A 18 -1.21 -10.28 0.25
CA ALA A 18 -0.07 -11.06 -0.24
C ALA A 18 -0.46 -12.51 -0.54
N LEU A 19 -1.22 -13.17 0.35
CA LEU A 19 -1.75 -14.52 0.12
C LEU A 19 -2.72 -14.54 -1.06
N ALA A 20 -3.58 -13.53 -1.18
CA ALA A 20 -4.53 -13.42 -2.29
C ALA A 20 -3.83 -13.23 -3.64
N LEU A 21 -2.72 -12.49 -3.70
CA LEU A 21 -1.88 -12.40 -4.89
C LEU A 21 -1.27 -13.75 -5.27
N GLY A 22 -0.92 -14.59 -4.30
CA GLY A 22 -0.45 -15.96 -4.53
C GLY A 22 -1.49 -16.87 -5.20
N THR A 23 -2.77 -16.50 -5.16
CA THR A 23 -3.86 -17.22 -5.84
C THR A 23 -4.24 -16.60 -7.19
N GLU A 24 -3.48 -15.60 -7.68
CA GLU A 24 -3.76 -14.98 -8.98
C GLU A 24 -3.68 -16.02 -10.10
N PRO A 25 -4.69 -16.15 -10.95
CA PRO A 25 -4.67 -17.07 -12.07
C PRO A 25 -3.49 -16.77 -13.00
N PRO A 26 -2.86 -17.80 -13.58
CA PRO A 26 -1.72 -17.61 -14.48
C PRO A 26 -2.10 -16.77 -15.71
N ASP A 27 -1.13 -16.03 -16.24
CA ASP A 27 -1.28 -15.31 -17.51
C ASP A 27 -1.58 -16.31 -18.64
N GLU A 28 -2.54 -16.03 -19.51
CA GLU A 28 -2.92 -16.87 -20.63
C GLU A 28 -1.76 -17.16 -21.59
N THR A 29 -0.81 -16.24 -21.65
CA THR A 29 0.39 -16.36 -22.52
C THR A 29 1.57 -17.08 -21.85
N ILE A 30 1.39 -17.61 -20.64
CA ILE A 30 2.52 -18.21 -19.88
C ILE A 30 3.06 -19.45 -20.57
N MET A 31 2.18 -20.21 -21.23
CA MET A 31 2.55 -21.43 -21.96
C MET A 31 3.24 -21.16 -23.29
N ASP A 32 3.15 -19.94 -23.82
CA ASP A 32 3.83 -19.52 -25.07
C ASP A 32 5.28 -19.11 -24.82
N ARG A 33 5.69 -19.03 -23.56
CA ARG A 33 7.05 -18.64 -23.17
C ARG A 33 7.93 -19.87 -22.95
N PRO A 34 9.22 -19.80 -23.31
CA PRO A 34 10.15 -20.88 -23.03
C PRO A 34 10.24 -21.11 -21.51
N PRO A 35 10.48 -22.36 -21.07
CA PRO A 35 10.67 -22.67 -19.66
C PRO A 35 11.77 -21.83 -19.03
N ARG A 36 11.54 -21.41 -17.79
CA ARG A 36 12.52 -20.66 -17.02
C ARG A 36 13.79 -21.49 -16.80
N ARG A 37 14.93 -20.86 -16.91
CA ARG A 37 16.22 -21.54 -16.66
C ARG A 37 16.33 -21.90 -15.18
N ARG A 38 16.95 -23.05 -14.87
CA ARG A 38 17.10 -23.55 -13.48
C ARG A 38 17.98 -22.66 -12.59
N ASP A 39 18.91 -21.92 -13.21
CA ASP A 39 19.83 -20.98 -12.58
C ASP A 39 19.24 -19.57 -12.42
N GLU A 40 18.07 -19.31 -12.97
CA GLU A 40 17.41 -18.00 -12.90
C GLU A 40 16.76 -17.78 -11.53
N ARG A 41 17.19 -16.74 -10.84
CA ARG A 41 16.66 -16.38 -9.50
C ARG A 41 15.24 -15.85 -9.61
N LEU A 42 14.36 -16.26 -8.69
CA LEU A 42 12.99 -15.74 -8.58
C LEU A 42 12.98 -14.26 -8.19
N LEU A 43 13.89 -13.88 -7.29
CA LEU A 43 14.11 -12.50 -6.87
C LEU A 43 15.41 -12.00 -7.51
N ASP A 44 15.27 -11.29 -8.61
CA ASP A 44 16.39 -10.60 -9.25
C ASP A 44 16.56 -9.18 -8.73
N GLY A 45 17.71 -8.57 -9.05
CA GLY A 45 18.00 -7.20 -8.60
C GLY A 45 17.01 -6.16 -9.13
N ARG A 46 16.38 -6.40 -10.28
CA ARG A 46 15.37 -5.49 -10.85
C ARG A 46 14.09 -5.52 -10.03
N THR A 47 13.64 -6.72 -9.66
CA THR A 47 12.46 -6.92 -8.80
C THR A 47 12.68 -6.28 -7.43
N LEU A 48 13.88 -6.46 -6.83
CA LEU A 48 14.22 -5.85 -5.54
C LEU A 48 14.26 -4.32 -5.63
N VAL A 49 14.89 -3.74 -6.64
CA VAL A 49 14.92 -2.28 -6.83
C VAL A 49 13.50 -1.74 -7.07
N ARG A 50 12.67 -2.43 -7.84
CA ARG A 50 11.28 -2.04 -8.04
C ARG A 50 10.50 -2.06 -6.73
N ALA A 51 10.59 -3.13 -5.95
CA ALA A 51 9.83 -3.28 -4.73
C ALA A 51 10.29 -2.30 -3.64
N TYR A 52 11.59 -2.27 -3.34
CA TYR A 52 12.09 -1.52 -2.19
C TYR A 52 12.45 -0.06 -2.51
N VAL A 53 13.06 0.21 -3.67
CA VAL A 53 13.49 1.56 -4.00
C VAL A 53 12.37 2.34 -4.67
N PHE A 54 11.63 1.74 -5.59
CA PHE A 54 10.62 2.46 -6.34
C PHE A 54 9.26 2.50 -5.62
N LEU A 55 8.63 1.35 -5.36
CA LEU A 55 7.32 1.30 -4.69
C LEU A 55 7.44 1.68 -3.21
N GLY A 56 8.44 1.13 -2.52
CA GLY A 56 8.70 1.43 -1.10
C GLY A 56 9.02 2.90 -0.84
N PHE A 57 9.60 3.63 -1.80
CA PHE A 57 9.81 5.07 -1.68
C PHE A 57 8.49 5.84 -1.53
N PHE A 58 7.50 5.57 -2.38
CA PHE A 58 6.20 6.23 -2.29
C PHE A 58 5.51 5.95 -0.95
N GLU A 59 5.56 4.70 -0.49
CA GLU A 59 4.98 4.30 0.79
C GLU A 59 5.71 4.94 1.97
N SER A 60 7.06 4.95 1.95
CA SER A 60 7.89 5.54 2.99
C SER A 60 7.75 7.07 3.08
N VAL A 61 7.31 7.73 2.02
CA VAL A 61 7.03 9.18 2.01
C VAL A 61 5.58 9.45 2.41
N ALA A 62 4.63 8.69 1.88
CA ALA A 62 3.20 8.90 2.14
C ALA A 62 2.84 8.75 3.63
N ALA A 63 3.40 7.75 4.29
CA ALA A 63 3.12 7.46 5.68
C ALA A 63 3.52 8.60 6.64
N PRO A 64 4.78 9.06 6.70
CA PRO A 64 5.17 10.20 7.54
C PRO A 64 4.57 11.53 7.06
N ALA A 65 4.30 11.69 5.75
CA ALA A 65 3.66 12.90 5.25
C ALA A 65 2.28 13.08 5.86
N GLY A 66 1.47 12.02 5.99
CA GLY A 66 0.19 12.06 6.68
C GLY A 66 0.30 12.47 8.15
N PHE A 67 1.32 11.95 8.86
CA PHE A 67 1.62 12.34 10.23
C PHE A 67 1.90 13.84 10.38
N PHE A 68 2.86 14.33 9.60
CA PHE A 68 3.27 15.74 9.68
C PHE A 68 2.19 16.68 9.17
N PHE A 69 1.37 16.27 8.21
CA PHE A 69 0.22 17.06 7.77
C PHE A 69 -0.78 17.31 8.91
N VAL A 70 -1.13 16.27 9.67
CA VAL A 70 -2.05 16.40 10.81
C VAL A 70 -1.48 17.35 11.87
N LEU A 71 -0.20 17.23 12.19
CA LEU A 71 0.47 18.13 13.13
C LEU A 71 0.50 19.57 12.62
N TRP A 72 0.91 19.78 11.37
CA TRP A 72 0.99 21.10 10.75
C TRP A 72 -0.38 21.78 10.67
N ALA A 73 -1.39 21.05 10.20
CA ALA A 73 -2.76 21.55 10.08
C ALA A 73 -3.41 21.92 11.44
N SER A 74 -2.85 21.41 12.54
CA SER A 74 -3.28 21.73 13.91
C SER A 74 -2.46 22.82 14.57
N GLY A 75 -1.50 23.44 13.83
CA GLY A 75 -0.65 24.50 14.39
C GLY A 75 0.35 24.01 15.44
N TRP A 76 0.70 22.73 15.44
CA TRP A 76 1.62 22.12 16.38
C TRP A 76 3.00 22.79 16.37
N LYS A 77 3.56 22.97 17.57
CA LYS A 77 4.95 23.41 17.77
C LYS A 77 5.79 22.27 18.35
N TYR A 78 7.06 22.25 18.03
CA TYR A 78 7.97 21.23 18.52
C TYR A 78 8.01 21.21 20.06
N GLY A 79 7.82 20.03 20.65
CA GLY A 79 7.78 19.83 22.10
C GLY A 79 6.38 19.87 22.75
N GLU A 80 5.33 20.24 22.02
CA GLU A 80 3.97 20.36 22.58
C GLU A 80 3.17 19.05 22.64
N THR A 81 3.57 18.02 21.87
CA THR A 81 2.84 16.75 21.82
C THR A 81 3.53 15.65 22.61
N THR A 82 2.75 14.95 23.40
CA THR A 82 3.11 13.67 24.02
C THR A 82 2.31 12.54 23.39
N VAL A 83 2.78 11.30 23.53
CA VAL A 83 2.13 10.08 23.00
C VAL A 83 0.67 9.94 23.46
N ALA A 84 0.32 10.55 24.59
CA ALA A 84 -1.04 10.49 25.16
C ALA A 84 -2.02 11.48 24.53
N THR A 85 -1.55 12.48 23.78
CA THR A 85 -2.45 13.53 23.25
C THR A 85 -3.34 13.00 22.12
N PRO A 86 -4.61 13.45 22.04
CA PRO A 86 -5.50 13.10 20.92
C PRO A 86 -4.90 13.45 19.55
N LEU A 87 -4.18 14.57 19.45
CA LEU A 87 -3.51 14.99 18.23
C LEU A 87 -2.45 13.99 17.76
N TYR A 88 -1.64 13.46 18.69
CA TYR A 88 -0.65 12.44 18.37
C TYR A 88 -1.31 11.14 17.89
N ARG A 89 -2.41 10.74 18.54
CA ARG A 89 -3.19 9.56 18.15
C ARG A 89 -3.81 9.72 16.76
N GLU A 90 -4.31 10.90 16.43
CA GLU A 90 -4.80 11.20 15.07
C GLU A 90 -3.67 11.16 14.05
N ALA A 91 -2.51 11.75 14.35
CA ALA A 91 -1.36 11.76 13.47
C ALA A 91 -0.82 10.34 13.20
N THR A 92 -0.74 9.49 14.23
CA THR A 92 -0.35 8.08 14.05
C THR A 92 -1.41 7.27 13.30
N ALA A 93 -2.69 7.56 13.50
CA ALA A 93 -3.77 6.96 12.73
C ALA A 93 -3.73 7.37 11.25
N ALA A 94 -3.35 8.63 10.95
CA ALA A 94 -3.14 9.09 9.57
C ALA A 94 -1.94 8.39 8.91
N THR A 95 -0.85 8.14 9.67
CA THR A 95 0.27 7.32 9.18
C THR A 95 -0.18 5.91 8.84
N PHE A 96 -0.91 5.25 9.76
CA PHE A 96 -1.46 3.92 9.55
C PHE A 96 -2.36 3.87 8.31
N ALA A 97 -3.27 4.84 8.18
CA ALA A 97 -4.14 4.96 7.01
C ALA A 97 -3.35 5.15 5.71
N GLY A 98 -2.27 5.95 5.73
CA GLY A 98 -1.39 6.17 4.59
C GLY A 98 -0.71 4.88 4.12
N ILE A 99 -0.22 4.05 5.06
CA ILE A 99 0.37 2.74 4.76
C ILE A 99 -0.68 1.84 4.11
N VAL A 100 -1.82 1.66 4.75
CA VAL A 100 -2.89 0.76 4.25
C VAL A 100 -3.38 1.19 2.86
N MET A 101 -3.58 2.49 2.62
CA MET A 101 -4.00 2.98 1.31
C MET A 101 -2.94 2.76 0.24
N ALA A 102 -1.66 2.87 0.57
CA ALA A 102 -0.56 2.54 -0.33
C ALA A 102 -0.49 1.04 -0.61
N GLN A 103 -0.69 0.17 0.41
CA GLN A 103 -0.78 -1.28 0.26
C GLN A 103 -1.93 -1.68 -0.68
N VAL A 104 -3.12 -1.12 -0.52
CA VAL A 104 -4.26 -1.34 -1.43
C VAL A 104 -3.87 -1.03 -2.89
N ALA A 105 -3.23 0.10 -3.14
CA ALA A 105 -2.77 0.43 -4.50
C ALA A 105 -1.70 -0.54 -4.98
N ASN A 106 -0.73 -0.89 -4.12
CA ASN A 106 0.38 -1.77 -4.43
C ASN A 106 -0.09 -3.17 -4.84
N VAL A 107 -1.13 -3.70 -4.21
CA VAL A 107 -1.75 -4.98 -4.57
C VAL A 107 -2.16 -5.01 -6.04
N PHE A 108 -2.84 -3.97 -6.54
CA PHE A 108 -3.23 -3.89 -7.95
C PHE A 108 -2.01 -3.74 -8.88
N LEU A 109 -0.98 -3.02 -8.45
CA LEU A 109 0.23 -2.83 -9.23
C LEU A 109 1.08 -4.10 -9.33
N CYS A 110 1.05 -4.94 -8.30
CA CYS A 110 1.83 -6.19 -8.23
C CYS A 110 1.18 -7.36 -8.98
N ARG A 111 -0.08 -7.28 -9.44
CA ARG A 111 -0.74 -8.34 -10.23
C ARG A 111 -0.04 -8.66 -11.54
N SER A 112 0.68 -7.71 -12.12
CA SER A 112 1.51 -7.92 -13.31
C SER A 112 2.69 -6.95 -13.34
N GLU A 113 3.85 -7.44 -13.78
CA GLU A 113 5.05 -6.61 -13.93
C GLU A 113 5.06 -5.76 -15.19
N THR A 114 4.34 -6.18 -16.22
CA THR A 114 4.40 -5.60 -17.56
C THR A 114 3.05 -5.11 -18.07
N VAL A 115 1.97 -5.78 -17.68
CA VAL A 115 0.61 -5.42 -18.08
C VAL A 115 0.09 -4.31 -17.17
N SER A 116 -0.61 -3.33 -17.77
CA SER A 116 -1.27 -2.27 -16.99
C SER A 116 -2.26 -2.87 -15.98
N ALA A 117 -2.32 -2.30 -14.78
CA ALA A 117 -3.29 -2.70 -13.77
C ALA A 117 -4.74 -2.57 -14.26
N PHE A 118 -5.00 -1.63 -15.17
CA PHE A 118 -6.32 -1.42 -15.78
C PHE A 118 -6.67 -2.46 -16.86
N ALA A 119 -5.66 -3.13 -17.44
CA ALA A 119 -5.88 -4.16 -18.46
C ALA A 119 -6.07 -5.56 -17.88
N VAL A 120 -5.69 -5.77 -16.62
CA VAL A 120 -5.94 -7.03 -15.91
C VAL A 120 -7.38 -7.04 -15.40
N PRO A 121 -8.22 -8.04 -15.76
CA PRO A 121 -9.60 -8.08 -15.31
C PRO A 121 -9.70 -8.04 -13.79
N LEU A 122 -10.42 -7.03 -13.26
CA LEU A 122 -10.49 -6.76 -11.83
C LEU A 122 -11.14 -7.93 -11.06
N LEU A 123 -12.17 -8.56 -11.62
CA LEU A 123 -12.94 -9.64 -10.97
C LEU A 123 -12.33 -11.04 -11.15
N ARG A 124 -11.19 -11.15 -11.82
CA ARG A 124 -10.52 -12.44 -12.08
C ARG A 124 -10.12 -13.16 -10.79
N ASN A 125 -9.71 -12.41 -9.77
CA ASN A 125 -9.30 -12.95 -8.47
C ASN A 125 -10.28 -12.48 -7.36
N ARG A 126 -11.24 -13.33 -7.02
CA ARG A 126 -12.21 -13.05 -5.95
C ARG A 126 -11.58 -12.98 -4.55
N TRP A 127 -10.49 -13.73 -4.33
CA TRP A 127 -9.79 -13.73 -3.04
C TRP A 127 -9.10 -12.40 -2.79
N LEU A 128 -8.64 -11.74 -3.85
CA LEU A 128 -8.07 -10.40 -3.76
C LEU A 128 -9.10 -9.39 -3.21
N TRP A 129 -10.34 -9.46 -3.71
CA TRP A 129 -11.41 -8.58 -3.22
C TRP A 129 -11.80 -8.89 -1.78
N ALA A 130 -11.82 -10.17 -1.38
CA ALA A 130 -12.06 -10.55 0.01
C ALA A 130 -10.96 -10.04 0.93
N ALA A 131 -9.69 -10.17 0.52
CA ALA A 131 -8.54 -9.64 1.27
C ALA A 131 -8.61 -8.12 1.42
N LEU A 132 -8.84 -7.39 0.33
CA LEU A 132 -8.98 -5.92 0.35
C LEU A 132 -10.18 -5.46 1.19
N ALA A 133 -11.31 -6.16 1.12
CA ALA A 133 -12.47 -5.85 1.96
C ALA A 133 -12.15 -6.04 3.45
N THR A 134 -11.42 -7.10 3.79
CA THR A 134 -10.98 -7.35 5.17
C THR A 134 -9.99 -6.29 5.64
N GLU A 135 -9.02 -5.93 4.80
CA GLU A 135 -8.03 -4.88 5.06
C GLU A 135 -8.71 -3.52 5.32
N LEU A 136 -9.62 -3.11 4.43
CA LEU A 136 -10.37 -1.85 4.59
C LEU A 136 -11.33 -1.89 5.79
N ALA A 137 -11.94 -3.04 6.08
CA ALA A 137 -12.78 -3.22 7.27
C ALA A 137 -11.95 -3.10 8.55
N LEU A 138 -10.74 -3.66 8.58
CA LEU A 138 -9.82 -3.54 9.70
C LEU A 138 -9.36 -2.09 9.88
N LEU A 139 -9.00 -1.41 8.80
CA LEU A 139 -8.69 0.03 8.83
C LEU A 139 -9.85 0.85 9.39
N ALA A 140 -11.07 0.61 8.90
CA ALA A 140 -12.26 1.29 9.39
C ALA A 140 -12.54 0.99 10.87
N PHE A 141 -12.38 -0.25 11.30
CA PHE A 141 -12.49 -0.63 12.70
C PHE A 141 -11.49 0.12 13.58
N ILE A 142 -10.20 0.11 13.21
CA ILE A 142 -9.12 0.74 13.98
C ILE A 142 -9.29 2.25 14.08
N VAL A 143 -9.71 2.93 13.00
CA VAL A 143 -9.74 4.38 12.94
C VAL A 143 -11.08 4.96 13.39
N PHE A 144 -12.19 4.30 13.11
CA PHE A 144 -13.52 4.91 13.30
C PHE A 144 -14.35 4.30 14.42
N THR A 145 -13.94 3.17 15.03
CA THR A 145 -14.73 2.57 16.11
C THR A 145 -14.12 2.84 17.48
N PRO A 146 -14.93 3.12 18.52
CA PRO A 146 -14.43 3.32 19.89
C PRO A 146 -13.58 2.15 20.41
N PRO A 147 -13.97 0.87 20.24
CA PRO A 147 -13.15 -0.24 20.70
C PRO A 147 -11.83 -0.36 19.92
N GLY A 148 -11.83 -0.10 18.60
CA GLY A 148 -10.61 -0.08 17.81
C GLY A 148 -9.66 1.02 18.26
N GLN A 149 -10.16 2.23 18.46
CA GLN A 149 -9.37 3.36 18.95
C GLN A 149 -8.77 3.10 20.33
N ALA A 150 -9.53 2.49 21.24
CA ALA A 150 -9.03 2.14 22.57
C ALA A 150 -7.93 1.06 22.51
N LEU A 151 -8.09 0.05 21.67
CA LEU A 151 -7.15 -1.07 21.54
C LEU A 151 -5.85 -0.63 20.84
N PHE A 152 -5.96 0.15 19.76
CA PHE A 152 -4.81 0.52 18.92
C PHE A 152 -4.22 1.89 19.25
N GLY A 153 -4.83 2.65 20.20
CA GLY A 153 -4.36 3.98 20.57
C GLY A 153 -4.47 4.99 19.42
N THR A 154 -5.52 4.88 18.62
CA THR A 154 -5.80 5.74 17.47
C THR A 154 -6.83 6.80 17.81
N ALA A 155 -7.08 7.71 16.88
CA ALA A 155 -8.18 8.67 16.90
C ALA A 155 -8.75 8.82 15.48
N PRO A 156 -9.98 9.34 15.33
CA PRO A 156 -10.57 9.55 14.01
C PRO A 156 -9.71 10.49 13.16
N VAL A 157 -9.40 10.05 11.96
CA VAL A 157 -8.61 10.84 11.00
C VAL A 157 -9.54 11.82 10.28
N ARG A 158 -9.21 13.12 10.32
CA ARG A 158 -9.98 14.18 9.65
C ARG A 158 -9.92 14.03 8.12
N LEU A 159 -10.97 14.46 7.44
CA LEU A 159 -11.09 14.36 5.98
C LEU A 159 -9.90 15.01 5.25
N GLY A 160 -9.39 16.14 5.75
CA GLY A 160 -8.22 16.80 5.15
C GLY A 160 -6.98 15.92 5.07
N ALA A 161 -6.75 15.02 6.04
CA ALA A 161 -5.63 14.09 6.01
C ALA A 161 -5.84 13.00 4.94
N TRP A 162 -7.06 12.48 4.77
CA TRP A 162 -7.39 11.55 3.69
C TRP A 162 -7.16 12.17 2.32
N LEU A 163 -7.64 13.40 2.11
CA LEU A 163 -7.43 14.14 0.86
C LEU A 163 -5.95 14.45 0.61
N PHE A 164 -5.15 14.62 1.66
CA PHE A 164 -3.72 14.84 1.55
C PHE A 164 -2.94 13.56 1.21
N ILE A 165 -3.36 12.40 1.71
CA ILE A 165 -2.73 11.10 1.43
C ILE A 165 -3.02 10.64 0.00
N LEU A 166 -4.21 10.90 -0.52
CA LEU A 166 -4.68 10.43 -1.82
C LEU A 166 -3.73 10.75 -3.00
N PRO A 167 -3.16 11.96 -3.13
CA PRO A 167 -2.19 12.27 -4.19
C PRO A 167 -0.95 11.38 -4.18
N PHE A 168 -0.47 10.93 -3.03
CA PHE A 168 0.68 10.03 -2.95
C PHE A 168 0.33 8.65 -3.52
N VAL A 169 -0.85 8.13 -3.18
CA VAL A 169 -1.38 6.86 -3.68
C VAL A 169 -1.58 6.91 -5.20
N VAL A 170 -2.20 7.99 -5.70
CA VAL A 170 -2.40 8.23 -7.14
C VAL A 170 -1.05 8.40 -7.85
N GLY A 171 -0.11 9.13 -7.24
CA GLY A 171 1.25 9.32 -7.75
C GLY A 171 2.01 8.01 -7.89
N MET A 172 1.95 7.14 -6.87
CA MET A 172 2.54 5.79 -6.92
C MET A 172 1.94 4.96 -8.06
N PHE A 173 0.60 4.98 -8.19
CA PHE A 173 -0.10 4.27 -9.24
C PHE A 173 0.32 4.77 -10.63
N GLY A 174 0.32 6.09 -10.84
CA GLY A 174 0.73 6.73 -12.10
C GLY A 174 2.19 6.46 -12.46
N ALA A 175 3.10 6.54 -11.50
CA ALA A 175 4.52 6.28 -11.71
C ALA A 175 4.78 4.82 -12.13
N GLU A 176 4.11 3.85 -11.48
CA GLU A 176 4.24 2.43 -11.86
C GLU A 176 3.62 2.15 -13.23
N GLU A 177 2.48 2.72 -13.56
CA GLU A 177 1.89 2.58 -14.89
C GLU A 177 2.78 3.19 -15.99
N LEU A 178 3.42 4.33 -15.71
CA LEU A 178 4.41 4.94 -16.61
C LEU A 178 5.62 4.02 -16.80
N ARG A 179 6.15 3.43 -15.71
CA ARG A 179 7.23 2.44 -15.77
C ARG A 179 6.84 1.25 -16.67
N LYS A 180 5.64 0.68 -16.46
CA LYS A 180 5.12 -0.43 -17.28
C LYS A 180 4.99 -0.05 -18.76
N LEU A 181 4.53 1.17 -19.04
CA LEU A 181 4.42 1.69 -20.41
C LEU A 181 5.80 1.77 -21.09
N VAL A 182 6.80 2.33 -20.39
CA VAL A 182 8.17 2.43 -20.90
C VAL A 182 8.77 1.04 -21.12
N ALA A 183 8.58 0.10 -20.18
CA ALA A 183 9.06 -1.26 -20.30
C ALA A 183 8.48 -1.98 -21.54
N ARG A 184 7.17 -1.85 -21.78
CA ARG A 184 6.50 -2.39 -22.97
C ARG A 184 7.03 -1.81 -24.27
N ARG A 185 7.26 -0.50 -24.33
CA ARG A 185 7.81 0.15 -25.53
C ARG A 185 9.22 -0.33 -25.84
N ARG A 186 10.07 -0.49 -24.82
CA ARG A 186 11.44 -1.02 -24.98
C ARG A 186 11.46 -2.50 -25.37
N GLY A 187 10.54 -3.31 -24.88
CA GLY A 187 10.43 -4.74 -25.24
C GLY A 187 9.92 -4.97 -26.68
N ARG A 188 9.15 -4.01 -27.24
CA ARG A 188 8.70 -4.06 -28.65
C ARG A 188 9.75 -3.58 -29.66
N ALA A 189 10.78 -2.87 -29.18
CA ALA A 189 11.87 -2.35 -30.02
C ALA A 189 13.06 -3.31 -30.16
N ARG A 190 13.00 -4.49 -29.56
CA ARG A 190 13.95 -5.60 -29.67
C ARG A 190 13.30 -6.79 -30.38
#